data_2c763080f7285969d6ee980d91b0b5ee
#
_entry.id   2c763080f7285969d6ee980d91b0b5ee
#
_cell.length_a   1.000
_cell.length_b   1.000
_cell.length_c   1.000
_cell.angle_alpha   90.00
_cell.angle_beta   90.00
_cell.angle_gamma   90.00
#
_symmetry.space_group_name_H-M   'P 1'
#
loop_
_entity.id
_entity.type
_entity.pdbx_description
1 polymer ?
#
loop_
_entity_poly.entity_id
_entity_poly.type
_entity_poly.pdbx_seq_one_letter_code
_entity_poly.pdbx_strand_id
1 'polypeptide(L)'
;VFGPFRINQAFLPLLLESQGRTAIVGSINGFIPNESDGGYAASKFAVEGYTDSLAMELTDTGVHVAIVEPGAYKSRIRDKYVAPALAGEDEAAIDAETLKELREFAASNESMKDPQEVALAVLDLMSSDTPKVRYMVTPNAEEATLTIRLALQRVLQLNEDQPYSLSRDQLVALLDELLEEE
;
A
#
# COMPACT_ATOMS: atom_id res chain seq x y z
N VAL A 1 -1.18 2.26 -11.24
CA VAL A 1 -2.56 2.78 -11.17
C VAL A 1 -3.42 2.18 -12.27
N PHE A 2 -3.11 2.41 -13.55
CA PHE A 2 -3.97 1.98 -14.66
C PHE A 2 -4.10 0.46 -14.85
N GLY A 3 -3.14 -0.33 -14.35
CA GLY A 3 -3.20 -1.80 -14.41
C GLY A 3 -4.39 -2.36 -13.62
N PRO A 4 -4.45 -2.14 -12.30
CA PRO A 4 -5.58 -2.57 -11.49
C PRO A 4 -6.93 -2.04 -12.01
N PHE A 5 -7.01 -0.75 -12.38
CA PHE A 5 -8.21 -0.16 -12.94
C PHE A 5 -8.72 -0.92 -14.18
N ARG A 6 -7.86 -1.15 -15.17
CA ARG A 6 -8.24 -1.85 -16.41
C ARG A 6 -8.63 -3.30 -16.17
N ILE A 7 -7.93 -4.00 -15.27
CA ILE A 7 -8.23 -5.39 -14.94
C ILE A 7 -9.60 -5.47 -14.26
N ASN A 8 -9.82 -4.68 -13.22
CA ASN A 8 -11.10 -4.68 -12.51
C ASN A 8 -12.26 -4.29 -13.44
N GLN A 9 -12.08 -3.29 -14.31
CA GLN A 9 -13.10 -2.90 -15.29
C GLN A 9 -13.43 -4.05 -16.26
N ALA A 10 -12.41 -4.75 -16.75
CA ALA A 10 -12.61 -5.88 -17.67
C ALA A 10 -13.30 -7.09 -17.00
N PHE A 11 -13.02 -7.36 -15.74
CA PHE A 11 -13.57 -8.48 -14.98
C PHE A 11 -14.84 -8.14 -14.20
N LEU A 12 -15.24 -6.86 -14.14
CA LEU A 12 -16.38 -6.41 -13.36
C LEU A 12 -17.68 -7.19 -13.63
N PRO A 13 -18.06 -7.50 -14.90
CA PRO A 13 -19.26 -8.30 -15.14
C PRO A 13 -19.21 -9.68 -14.46
N LEU A 14 -18.06 -10.35 -14.48
CA LEU A 14 -17.88 -11.65 -13.85
C LEU A 14 -17.85 -11.56 -12.32
N LEU A 15 -17.29 -10.49 -11.78
CA LEU A 15 -17.29 -10.23 -10.33
C LEU A 15 -18.73 -10.02 -9.84
N LEU A 16 -19.54 -9.25 -10.57
CA LEU A 16 -20.93 -8.99 -10.24
C LEU A 16 -21.78 -10.28 -10.33
N GLU A 17 -21.59 -11.07 -11.38
CA GLU A 17 -22.30 -12.34 -11.56
C GLU A 17 -22.01 -13.35 -10.46
N SER A 18 -20.74 -13.46 -10.06
CA SER A 18 -20.29 -14.43 -9.05
C SER A 18 -20.36 -13.91 -7.62
N GLN A 19 -20.67 -12.63 -7.40
CA GLN A 19 -20.49 -11.95 -6.11
C GLN A 19 -19.09 -12.21 -5.53
N GLY A 20 -18.10 -12.11 -6.41
CA GLY A 20 -16.74 -12.56 -6.16
C GLY A 20 -15.90 -11.54 -5.39
N ARG A 21 -14.59 -11.78 -5.39
CA ARG A 21 -13.61 -10.96 -4.66
C ARG A 21 -12.54 -10.43 -5.59
N THR A 22 -12.08 -9.21 -5.34
CA THR A 22 -10.89 -8.66 -6.00
C THR A 22 -9.86 -8.25 -4.96
N ALA A 23 -8.64 -8.76 -5.13
CA ALA A 23 -7.48 -8.44 -4.31
C ALA A 23 -6.56 -7.49 -5.06
N ILE A 24 -6.37 -6.28 -4.54
CA ILE A 24 -5.46 -5.30 -5.10
C ILE A 24 -4.18 -5.29 -4.26
N VAL A 25 -3.02 -5.39 -4.89
CA VAL A 25 -1.73 -5.33 -4.19
C VAL A 25 -1.21 -3.89 -4.19
N GLY A 26 -1.44 -3.22 -3.08
CA GLY A 26 -0.93 -1.90 -2.76
C GLY A 26 0.51 -1.91 -2.25
N SER A 27 0.76 -1.16 -1.20
CA SER A 27 1.99 -1.09 -0.40
C SER A 27 1.76 -0.20 0.80
N ILE A 28 2.51 -0.37 1.88
CA ILE A 28 2.57 0.63 2.97
C ILE A 28 2.94 2.03 2.45
N ASN A 29 3.61 2.13 1.29
CA ASN A 29 3.89 3.40 0.61
C ASN A 29 2.64 4.08 0.01
N GLY A 30 1.47 3.48 0.12
CA GLY A 30 0.19 4.14 -0.08
C GLY A 30 -0.20 5.07 1.08
N PHE A 31 0.45 4.93 2.25
CA PHE A 31 0.26 5.76 3.44
C PHE A 31 1.50 6.57 3.80
N ILE A 32 2.69 6.02 3.55
CA ILE A 32 3.96 6.63 3.93
C ILE A 32 4.79 6.95 2.67
N PRO A 33 5.11 8.25 2.41
CA PRO A 33 5.99 8.61 1.33
C PRO A 33 7.45 8.34 1.70
N ASN A 34 8.27 8.05 0.70
CA ASN A 34 9.73 7.97 0.81
C ASN A 34 10.37 9.19 0.16
N GLU A 35 11.52 9.63 0.68
CA GLU A 35 12.25 10.81 0.17
C GLU A 35 12.70 10.65 -1.29
N SER A 36 13.07 9.43 -1.70
CA SER A 36 13.70 9.19 -3.00
C SER A 36 12.73 8.65 -4.06
N ASP A 37 11.46 8.42 -3.74
CA ASP A 37 10.55 7.65 -4.61
C ASP A 37 9.13 8.26 -4.69
N GLY A 38 9.07 9.56 -4.92
CA GLY A 38 7.79 10.28 -5.02
C GLY A 38 6.85 9.73 -6.09
N GLY A 39 7.38 9.27 -7.23
CA GLY A 39 6.59 8.66 -8.31
C GLY A 39 5.94 7.35 -7.89
N TYR A 40 6.68 6.49 -7.21
CA TYR A 40 6.16 5.24 -6.68
C TYR A 40 5.12 5.50 -5.58
N ALA A 41 5.44 6.32 -4.59
CA ALA A 41 4.53 6.71 -3.54
C ALA A 41 3.22 7.27 -4.12
N ALA A 42 3.29 8.24 -5.04
CA ALA A 42 2.12 8.78 -5.72
C ALA A 42 1.26 7.69 -6.39
N SER A 43 1.91 6.71 -7.04
CA SER A 43 1.21 5.59 -7.67
C SER A 43 0.50 4.70 -6.65
N LYS A 44 1.09 4.49 -5.47
CA LYS A 44 0.51 3.65 -4.41
C LYS A 44 -0.62 4.39 -3.66
N PHE A 45 -0.47 5.68 -3.36
CA PHE A 45 -1.57 6.51 -2.86
C PHE A 45 -2.78 6.52 -3.82
N ALA A 46 -2.53 6.60 -5.13
CA ALA A 46 -3.61 6.53 -6.12
C ALA A 46 -4.31 5.16 -6.14
N VAL A 47 -3.59 4.07 -5.84
CA VAL A 47 -4.18 2.73 -5.72
C VAL A 47 -5.05 2.61 -4.48
N GLU A 48 -4.67 3.23 -3.35
CA GLU A 48 -5.51 3.30 -2.15
C GLU A 48 -6.86 3.97 -2.44
N GLY A 49 -6.81 5.22 -2.93
CA GLY A 49 -8.05 5.96 -3.25
C GLY A 49 -8.91 5.27 -4.30
N TYR A 50 -8.30 4.60 -5.29
CA TYR A 50 -9.03 3.79 -6.25
C TYR A 50 -9.71 2.58 -5.59
N THR A 51 -9.03 1.88 -4.70
CA THR A 51 -9.58 0.71 -4.01
C THR A 51 -10.74 1.09 -3.12
N ASP A 52 -10.60 2.16 -2.34
CA ASP A 52 -11.67 2.66 -1.48
C ASP A 52 -12.91 3.06 -2.27
N SER A 53 -12.72 3.82 -3.36
CA SER A 53 -13.82 4.21 -4.24
C SER A 53 -14.52 2.99 -4.85
N LEU A 54 -13.77 2.02 -5.34
CA LEU A 54 -14.32 0.80 -5.93
C LEU A 54 -15.09 -0.03 -4.88
N ALA A 55 -14.57 -0.13 -3.65
CA ALA A 55 -15.26 -0.81 -2.56
C ALA A 55 -16.60 -0.16 -2.23
N MET A 56 -16.63 1.18 -2.16
CA MET A 56 -17.86 1.95 -1.93
C MET A 56 -18.87 1.77 -3.07
N GLU A 57 -18.42 1.81 -4.33
CA GLU A 57 -19.27 1.63 -5.51
C GLU A 57 -19.92 0.23 -5.56
N LEU A 58 -19.26 -0.79 -5.00
CA LEU A 58 -19.70 -2.19 -5.07
C LEU A 58 -20.33 -2.71 -3.77
N THR A 59 -20.50 -1.87 -2.75
CA THR A 59 -20.99 -2.26 -1.40
C THR A 59 -22.27 -3.11 -1.46
N ASP A 60 -23.27 -2.75 -2.27
CA ASP A 60 -24.57 -3.44 -2.32
C ASP A 60 -24.63 -4.58 -3.35
N THR A 61 -23.50 -4.90 -3.99
CA THR A 61 -23.46 -5.89 -5.08
C THR A 61 -23.09 -7.30 -4.62
N GLY A 62 -22.59 -7.44 -3.41
CA GLY A 62 -22.00 -8.69 -2.90
C GLY A 62 -20.56 -8.94 -3.37
N VAL A 63 -19.99 -8.04 -4.17
CA VAL A 63 -18.57 -8.09 -4.56
C VAL A 63 -17.72 -7.54 -3.43
N HIS A 64 -16.71 -8.31 -2.99
CA HIS A 64 -15.77 -7.85 -1.98
C HIS A 64 -14.50 -7.29 -2.62
N VAL A 65 -14.18 -6.06 -2.28
CA VAL A 65 -12.97 -5.35 -2.74
C VAL A 65 -12.04 -5.15 -1.56
N ALA A 66 -10.80 -5.60 -1.68
CA ALA A 66 -9.80 -5.40 -0.62
C ALA A 66 -8.40 -5.15 -1.18
N ILE A 67 -7.57 -4.55 -0.33
CA ILE A 67 -6.18 -4.24 -0.65
C ILE A 67 -5.23 -4.95 0.32
N VAL A 68 -4.15 -5.48 -0.23
CA VAL A 68 -3.02 -6.00 0.54
C VAL A 68 -1.87 -5.03 0.41
N GLU A 69 -1.34 -4.58 1.51
CA GLU A 69 -0.34 -3.50 1.64
C GLU A 69 0.98 -4.06 2.20
N PRO A 70 1.82 -4.66 1.32
CA PRO A 70 3.10 -5.19 1.77
C PRO A 70 4.07 -4.09 2.20
N GLY A 71 4.85 -4.40 3.23
CA GLY A 71 6.06 -3.69 3.58
C GLY A 71 7.27 -4.17 2.76
N ALA A 72 8.46 -4.07 3.35
CA ALA A 72 9.72 -4.37 2.70
C ALA A 72 10.03 -5.88 2.66
N TYR A 73 9.47 -6.58 1.70
CA TYR A 73 9.74 -8.00 1.44
C TYR A 73 10.65 -8.21 0.23
N LYS A 74 11.31 -9.38 0.18
CA LYS A 74 12.06 -9.82 -0.99
C LYS A 74 11.18 -9.83 -2.23
N SER A 75 11.57 -9.11 -3.28
CA SER A 75 10.84 -9.05 -4.53
C SER A 75 11.69 -8.52 -5.67
N ARG A 76 11.28 -8.77 -6.90
CA ARG A 76 11.97 -8.25 -8.10
C ARG A 76 11.76 -6.75 -8.35
N ILE A 77 11.03 -6.04 -7.48
CA ILE A 77 10.79 -4.61 -7.66
C ILE A 77 12.08 -3.80 -7.55
N ARG A 78 12.98 -4.18 -6.61
CA ARG A 78 14.26 -3.52 -6.42
C ARG A 78 15.17 -3.66 -7.64
N ASP A 79 15.26 -4.87 -8.19
CA ASP A 79 16.03 -5.14 -9.40
C ASP A 79 15.51 -4.31 -10.57
N LYS A 80 14.19 -4.25 -10.73
CA LYS A 80 13.54 -3.46 -11.79
C LYS A 80 13.72 -1.96 -11.61
N TYR A 81 13.77 -1.49 -10.36
CA TYR A 81 13.97 -0.08 -10.04
C TYR A 81 15.36 0.39 -10.45
N VAL A 82 16.38 -0.40 -10.16
CA VAL A 82 17.77 -0.03 -10.45
C VAL A 82 18.22 -0.43 -11.88
N ALA A 83 17.52 -1.35 -12.54
CA ALA A 83 17.92 -1.87 -13.84
C ALA A 83 18.16 -0.80 -14.91
N PRO A 84 17.33 0.25 -15.10
CA PRO A 84 17.60 1.30 -16.08
C PRO A 84 18.88 2.06 -15.79
N ALA A 85 19.14 2.41 -14.52
CA ALA A 85 20.34 3.12 -14.11
C ALA A 85 21.62 2.27 -14.27
N LEU A 86 21.52 0.95 -14.03
CA LEU A 86 22.63 0.01 -14.16
C LEU A 86 22.86 -0.46 -15.61
N ALA A 87 21.88 -0.29 -16.51
CA ALA A 87 22.00 -0.69 -17.92
C ALA A 87 22.79 0.30 -18.79
N GLY A 88 23.19 1.45 -18.24
CA GLY A 88 24.05 2.40 -18.94
C GLY A 88 23.33 3.31 -19.94
N GLU A 89 22.01 3.32 -19.99
CA GLU A 89 21.29 4.28 -20.85
C GLU A 89 21.49 5.72 -20.39
N ASP A 90 21.87 5.92 -19.09
CA ASP A 90 22.21 7.22 -18.48
C ASP A 90 23.48 7.17 -17.60
N GLU A 91 24.37 6.17 -17.79
CA GLU A 91 25.55 5.97 -16.92
C GLU A 91 26.48 7.18 -16.86
N ALA A 92 26.48 8.02 -17.92
CA ALA A 92 27.27 9.26 -17.98
C ALA A 92 26.69 10.40 -17.12
N ALA A 93 25.44 10.26 -16.64
CA ALA A 93 24.74 11.26 -15.83
C ALA A 93 24.68 10.91 -14.33
N ILE A 94 25.06 9.67 -13.94
CA ILE A 94 24.99 9.19 -12.58
C ILE A 94 26.42 9.15 -11.99
N ASP A 95 26.63 9.81 -10.87
CA ASP A 95 27.93 9.79 -10.18
C ASP A 95 28.21 8.42 -9.55
N ALA A 96 29.49 8.17 -9.25
CA ALA A 96 29.95 6.86 -8.74
C ALA A 96 29.39 6.52 -7.35
N GLU A 97 29.04 7.51 -6.54
CA GLU A 97 28.46 7.31 -5.20
C GLU A 97 27.01 6.85 -5.34
N THR A 98 26.21 7.53 -6.16
CA THR A 98 24.82 7.13 -6.49
C THR A 98 24.76 5.72 -7.10
N LEU A 99 25.67 5.38 -8.02
CA LEU A 99 25.75 4.03 -8.58
C LEU A 99 26.06 2.97 -7.53
N LYS A 100 26.92 3.28 -6.56
CA LYS A 100 27.22 2.39 -5.44
C LYS A 100 26.00 2.17 -4.57
N GLU A 101 25.28 3.24 -4.20
CA GLU A 101 24.04 3.18 -3.43
C GLU A 101 22.95 2.34 -4.11
N LEU A 102 22.77 2.51 -5.42
CA LEU A 102 21.80 1.73 -6.21
C LEU A 102 22.17 0.23 -6.22
N ARG A 103 23.44 -0.11 -6.31
CA ARG A 103 23.90 -1.51 -6.25
C ARG A 103 23.69 -2.11 -4.85
N GLU A 104 23.99 -1.36 -3.80
CA GLU A 104 23.76 -1.78 -2.41
C GLU A 104 22.25 -1.95 -2.14
N PHE A 105 21.43 -1.05 -2.66
CA PHE A 105 19.97 -1.17 -2.60
C PHE A 105 19.46 -2.43 -3.31
N ALA A 106 19.94 -2.74 -4.50
CA ALA A 106 19.60 -3.98 -5.19
C ALA A 106 20.06 -5.22 -4.40
N ALA A 107 21.31 -5.22 -3.93
CA ALA A 107 21.89 -6.34 -3.18
C ALA A 107 21.16 -6.59 -1.85
N SER A 108 20.64 -5.57 -1.21
CA SER A 108 19.87 -5.70 0.05
C SER A 108 18.61 -6.57 -0.09
N ASN A 109 18.11 -6.77 -1.31
CA ASN A 109 16.98 -7.65 -1.58
C ASN A 109 17.20 -9.10 -1.14
N GLU A 110 18.45 -9.61 -1.20
CA GLU A 110 18.75 -10.98 -0.80
C GLU A 110 18.63 -11.22 0.71
N SER A 111 18.80 -10.18 1.53
CA SER A 111 18.65 -10.25 2.99
C SER A 111 17.22 -10.03 3.47
N MET A 112 16.30 -9.69 2.58
CA MET A 112 14.90 -9.44 2.95
C MET A 112 14.14 -10.74 3.21
N LYS A 113 13.12 -10.61 4.08
CA LYS A 113 12.19 -11.70 4.39
C LYS A 113 11.43 -12.14 3.15
N ASP A 114 11.21 -13.43 3.00
CA ASP A 114 10.40 -14.02 1.95
C ASP A 114 8.94 -13.53 2.06
N PRO A 115 8.23 -13.22 0.95
CA PRO A 115 6.89 -12.66 0.96
C PRO A 115 5.78 -13.68 1.27
N GLN A 116 6.06 -14.80 1.93
CA GLN A 116 5.07 -15.82 2.25
C GLN A 116 3.88 -15.25 3.04
N GLU A 117 4.13 -14.33 3.97
CA GLU A 117 3.07 -13.69 4.77
C GLU A 117 2.12 -12.86 3.88
N VAL A 118 2.65 -12.23 2.84
CA VAL A 118 1.84 -11.51 1.86
C VAL A 118 0.93 -12.47 1.08
N ALA A 119 1.47 -13.64 0.69
CA ALA A 119 0.69 -14.67 0.01
C ALA A 119 -0.42 -15.25 0.93
N LEU A 120 -0.12 -15.42 2.22
CA LEU A 120 -1.11 -15.85 3.21
C LEU A 120 -2.22 -14.81 3.41
N ALA A 121 -1.90 -13.53 3.43
CA ALA A 121 -2.90 -12.46 3.50
C ALA A 121 -3.82 -12.45 2.27
N VAL A 122 -3.28 -12.66 1.07
CA VAL A 122 -4.10 -12.84 -0.15
C VAL A 122 -4.98 -14.09 -0.05
N LEU A 123 -4.45 -15.19 0.47
CA LEU A 123 -5.21 -16.42 0.65
C LEU A 123 -6.36 -16.21 1.64
N ASP A 124 -6.11 -15.56 2.78
CA ASP A 124 -7.14 -15.22 3.76
C ASP A 124 -8.24 -14.35 3.13
N LEU A 125 -7.85 -13.28 2.43
CA LEU A 125 -8.78 -12.41 1.70
C LEU A 125 -9.67 -13.22 0.75
N MET A 126 -9.12 -14.20 0.05
CA MET A 126 -9.85 -14.98 -0.96
C MET A 126 -10.69 -16.12 -0.36
N SER A 127 -10.40 -16.60 0.86
CA SER A 127 -11.03 -17.80 1.44
C SER A 127 -11.76 -17.59 2.77
N SER A 128 -11.50 -16.49 3.51
CA SER A 128 -12.16 -16.20 4.78
C SER A 128 -13.66 -15.90 4.60
N ASP A 129 -14.49 -16.32 5.54
CA ASP A 129 -15.92 -15.96 5.56
C ASP A 129 -16.12 -14.48 5.93
N THR A 130 -15.16 -13.88 6.62
CA THR A 130 -15.15 -12.47 7.04
C THR A 130 -13.83 -11.78 6.62
N PRO A 131 -13.61 -11.58 5.32
CA PRO A 131 -12.37 -10.96 4.85
C PRO A 131 -12.30 -9.49 5.23
N LYS A 132 -11.09 -9.04 5.57
CA LYS A 132 -10.83 -7.62 5.84
C LYS A 132 -10.85 -6.81 4.55
N VAL A 133 -11.11 -5.51 4.67
CA VAL A 133 -10.96 -4.55 3.57
C VAL A 133 -9.48 -4.21 3.32
N ARG A 134 -8.66 -4.20 4.41
CA ARG A 134 -7.23 -3.86 4.37
C ARG A 134 -6.37 -4.90 5.08
N TYR A 135 -5.29 -5.28 4.42
CA TYR A 135 -4.30 -6.23 4.93
C TYR A 135 -2.92 -5.58 4.90
N MET A 136 -2.58 -4.81 5.94
CA MET A 136 -1.21 -4.37 6.12
C MET A 136 -0.35 -5.57 6.53
N VAL A 137 0.69 -5.87 5.76
CA VAL A 137 1.60 -6.99 5.99
C VAL A 137 3.04 -6.48 5.99
N THR A 138 3.67 -6.46 7.16
CA THR A 138 5.04 -5.98 7.33
C THR A 138 5.96 -7.09 7.85
N PRO A 139 7.24 -7.10 7.49
CA PRO A 139 8.17 -8.15 7.90
C PRO A 139 8.49 -8.13 9.40
N ASN A 140 8.20 -7.02 10.09
CA ASN A 140 8.48 -6.81 11.50
C ASN A 140 7.55 -5.76 12.12
N ALA A 141 7.51 -5.73 13.45
CA ALA A 141 6.66 -4.81 14.21
C ALA A 141 7.12 -3.33 14.12
N GLU A 142 8.41 -3.09 13.86
CA GLU A 142 8.96 -1.74 13.74
C GLU A 142 8.37 -1.03 12.51
N GLU A 143 8.35 -1.71 11.37
CA GLU A 143 7.80 -1.19 10.13
C GLU A 143 6.28 -0.98 10.22
N ALA A 144 5.55 -1.92 10.89
CA ALA A 144 4.14 -1.76 11.18
C ALA A 144 3.87 -0.51 12.02
N THR A 145 4.60 -0.36 13.13
CA THR A 145 4.45 0.78 14.03
C THR A 145 4.79 2.10 13.33
N LEU A 146 5.83 2.13 12.51
CA LEU A 146 6.21 3.31 11.72
C LEU A 146 5.09 3.69 10.76
N THR A 147 4.52 2.72 10.04
CA THR A 147 3.43 2.97 9.08
C THR A 147 2.21 3.59 9.77
N ILE A 148 1.73 3.00 10.86
CA ILE A 148 0.60 3.54 11.62
C ILE A 148 0.91 4.91 12.19
N ARG A 149 2.11 5.11 12.76
CA ARG A 149 2.53 6.40 13.30
C ARG A 149 2.49 7.52 12.25
N LEU A 150 3.03 7.26 11.04
CA LEU A 150 3.06 8.26 9.97
C LEU A 150 1.66 8.53 9.40
N ALA A 151 0.79 7.51 9.32
CA ALA A 151 -0.60 7.70 8.96
C ALA A 151 -1.33 8.61 9.97
N LEU A 152 -1.17 8.35 11.28
CA LEU A 152 -1.73 9.20 12.34
C LEU A 152 -1.14 10.62 12.32
N GLN A 153 0.16 10.77 12.05
CA GLN A 153 0.78 12.09 11.92
C GLN A 153 0.13 12.92 10.81
N ARG A 154 -0.23 12.30 9.69
CA ARG A 154 -0.96 13.00 8.61
C ARG A 154 -2.36 13.43 9.03
N VAL A 155 -3.07 12.61 9.81
CA VAL A 155 -4.36 12.99 10.39
C VAL A 155 -4.20 14.23 11.29
N LEU A 156 -3.15 14.27 12.12
CA LEU A 156 -2.87 15.42 12.96
C LEU A 156 -2.53 16.68 12.15
N GLN A 157 -1.74 16.53 11.07
CA GLN A 157 -1.44 17.65 10.15
C GLN A 157 -2.72 18.18 9.44
N LEU A 158 -3.66 17.30 9.06
CA LEU A 158 -4.95 17.73 8.51
C LEU A 158 -5.82 18.48 9.53
N ASN A 159 -5.65 18.18 10.81
CA ASN A 159 -6.38 18.83 11.91
C ASN A 159 -5.77 20.17 12.33
N GLU A 160 -4.52 20.45 11.97
CA GLU A 160 -3.79 21.65 12.38
C GLU A 160 -4.31 22.90 11.68
N ASP A 161 -4.48 23.99 12.45
CA ASP A 161 -4.81 25.35 11.97
C ASP A 161 -6.01 25.47 10.99
N GLN A 162 -6.98 24.55 11.07
CA GLN A 162 -8.22 24.64 10.27
C GLN A 162 -9.40 25.09 11.17
N PRO A 163 -10.46 25.73 10.57
CA PRO A 163 -11.55 26.35 11.34
C PRO A 163 -12.33 25.42 12.28
N TYR A 164 -12.30 24.12 12.02
CA TYR A 164 -13.04 23.10 12.74
C TYR A 164 -12.09 22.06 13.35
N SER A 165 -10.89 22.48 13.77
CA SER A 165 -9.92 21.60 14.42
C SER A 165 -10.51 20.93 15.65
N LEU A 166 -10.30 19.63 15.76
CA LEU A 166 -10.66 18.84 16.92
C LEU A 166 -9.60 19.00 18.01
N SER A 167 -10.02 19.14 19.25
CA SER A 167 -9.12 19.08 20.40
C SER A 167 -8.55 17.66 20.56
N ARG A 168 -7.49 17.55 21.37
CA ARG A 168 -6.91 16.24 21.71
C ARG A 168 -7.98 15.27 22.25
N ASP A 169 -8.84 15.71 23.14
CA ASP A 169 -9.84 14.85 23.77
C ASP A 169 -10.92 14.42 22.77
N GLN A 170 -11.29 15.28 21.82
CA GLN A 170 -12.19 14.93 20.72
C GLN A 170 -11.56 13.92 19.76
N LEU A 171 -10.25 14.06 19.44
CA LEU A 171 -9.54 13.09 18.60
C LEU A 171 -9.44 11.71 19.28
N VAL A 172 -9.18 11.69 20.59
CA VAL A 172 -9.14 10.44 21.35
C VAL A 172 -10.53 9.81 21.40
N ALA A 173 -11.58 10.58 21.67
CA ALA A 173 -12.95 10.07 21.69
C ALA A 173 -13.38 9.50 20.33
N LEU A 174 -13.00 10.16 19.22
CA LEU A 174 -13.26 9.65 17.88
C LEU A 174 -12.51 8.34 17.61
N LEU A 175 -11.27 8.22 18.08
CA LEU A 175 -10.51 6.97 17.96
C LEU A 175 -11.14 5.84 18.77
N ASP A 176 -11.60 6.13 19.99
CA ASP A 176 -12.29 5.15 20.86
C ASP A 176 -13.60 4.67 20.19
N GLU A 177 -14.40 5.59 19.63
CA GLU A 177 -15.63 5.28 18.87
C GLU A 177 -15.34 4.35 17.68
N LEU A 178 -14.33 4.65 16.85
CA LEU A 178 -13.94 3.82 15.71
C LEU A 178 -13.45 2.43 16.09
N LEU A 179 -12.85 2.28 17.29
CA LEU A 179 -12.39 0.98 17.79
C LEU A 179 -13.55 0.11 18.35
N GLU A 180 -14.69 0.74 18.68
CA GLU A 180 -15.90 0.02 19.14
C GLU A 180 -16.79 -0.45 17.97
N GLU A 181 -16.63 0.15 16.76
CA GLU A 181 -17.39 -0.20 15.56
C GLU A 181 -16.88 -1.47 14.84
N GLU A 182 -15.66 -1.96 15.17
CA GLU A 182 -15.06 -3.19 14.62
C GLU A 182 -15.54 -4.45 15.41
#